data_826543e510c9795cb9e5aacab951e5b5
#
_entry.id   826543e510c9795cb9e5aacab951e5b5
#
_cell.length_a   1.000
_cell.length_b   1.000
_cell.length_c   1.000
_cell.angle_alpha   90.00
_cell.angle_beta   90.00
_cell.angle_gamma   90.00
#
_symmetry.space_group_name_H-M   'P 1'
#
loop_
_entity.id
_entity.type
_entity.pdbx_description
1 polymer ?
#
loop_
_entity_poly.entity_id
_entity_poly.type
_entity_poly.pdbx_seq_one_letter_code
_entity_poly.pdbx_strand_id
1 'polypeptide(L)'
;INVDYYNQKNISILKQEKLKQEWGLNSNKFTILMPGRLTYWKGQQKFIESLNILIEDYNYTNFEAIMLGSDQGRTVYKKKLINLVERYSLNKKIKFINHCKEMPLAYSLADVVVSASIEPEAFGRVAVEAQSMSKPIIASNLGGSKETILNKKSGFLYKFDDPRELAKSLNTVIQLTQE
;
A
#
# COMPACT_ATOMS: atom_id res chain seq x y z
N ILE A 1 -4.82 11.80 14.10
CA ILE A 1 -5.05 10.36 14.37
C ILE A 1 -4.88 10.07 15.85
N ASN A 2 -5.39 8.95 16.32
CA ASN A 2 -5.13 8.45 17.66
C ASN A 2 -3.83 7.60 17.63
N VAL A 3 -2.73 8.13 18.13
CA VAL A 3 -1.41 7.49 18.11
C VAL A 3 -1.32 6.30 19.07
N ASP A 4 -2.13 6.26 20.12
CA ASP A 4 -2.19 5.10 21.02
C ASP A 4 -2.88 3.91 20.35
N TYR A 5 -3.88 4.18 19.52
CA TYR A 5 -4.54 3.17 18.71
C TYR A 5 -3.65 2.66 17.58
N TYR A 6 -2.94 3.58 16.88
CA TYR A 6 -1.96 3.23 15.84
C TYR A 6 -0.57 3.11 16.46
N ASN A 7 -0.35 2.01 17.20
CA ASN A 7 0.91 1.75 17.88
C ASN A 7 1.32 0.28 17.71
N GLN A 8 2.46 0.06 17.06
CA GLN A 8 2.98 -1.28 16.79
C GLN A 8 3.16 -2.12 18.09
N LYS A 9 3.47 -1.49 19.21
CA LYS A 9 3.65 -2.17 20.52
C LYS A 9 2.35 -2.77 21.05
N ASN A 10 1.20 -2.27 20.62
CA ASN A 10 -0.11 -2.72 21.07
C ASN A 10 -0.67 -3.85 20.18
N ILE A 11 0.09 -4.32 19.18
CA ILE A 11 -0.37 -5.37 18.28
C ILE A 11 -0.24 -6.73 18.93
N SER A 12 -1.36 -7.44 19.03
CA SER A 12 -1.39 -8.84 19.44
C SER A 12 -0.85 -9.73 18.33
N ILE A 13 0.22 -10.47 18.61
CA ILE A 13 0.83 -11.42 17.67
C ILE A 13 -0.19 -12.46 17.21
N LEU A 14 -1.02 -12.97 18.12
CA LEU A 14 -2.07 -13.95 17.77
C LEU A 14 -3.10 -13.37 16.80
N LYS A 15 -3.53 -12.12 16.99
CA LYS A 15 -4.46 -11.45 16.07
C LYS A 15 -3.80 -11.17 14.71
N GLN A 16 -2.53 -10.80 14.71
CA GLN A 16 -1.75 -10.56 13.50
C GLN A 16 -1.63 -11.84 12.66
N GLU A 17 -1.24 -12.95 13.27
CA GLU A 17 -1.13 -14.25 12.58
C GLU A 17 -2.49 -14.74 12.08
N LYS A 18 -3.55 -14.57 12.88
CA LYS A 18 -4.92 -14.90 12.44
C LYS A 18 -5.32 -14.11 11.20
N LEU A 19 -5.10 -12.79 11.21
CA LEU A 19 -5.43 -11.92 10.07
C LEU A 19 -4.60 -12.28 8.83
N LYS A 20 -3.32 -12.63 9.02
CA LYS A 20 -2.43 -13.08 7.97
C LYS A 20 -2.95 -14.36 7.30
N GLN A 21 -3.40 -15.34 8.09
CA GLN A 21 -4.02 -16.56 7.59
C GLN A 21 -5.34 -16.28 6.88
N GLU A 22 -6.21 -15.46 7.47
CA GLU A 22 -7.48 -15.05 6.88
C GLU A 22 -7.30 -14.41 5.50
N TRP A 23 -6.28 -13.58 5.34
CA TRP A 23 -5.96 -12.94 4.08
C TRP A 23 -5.11 -13.82 3.16
N GLY A 24 -4.72 -15.00 3.60
CA GLY A 24 -3.90 -15.94 2.84
C GLY A 24 -2.55 -15.36 2.44
N LEU A 25 -1.89 -14.61 3.35
CA LEU A 25 -0.59 -14.01 3.10
C LEU A 25 0.54 -15.00 3.35
N ASN A 26 1.58 -14.90 2.53
CA ASN A 26 2.78 -15.73 2.64
C ASN A 26 3.87 -14.99 3.42
N SER A 27 4.33 -15.56 4.54
CA SER A 27 5.36 -14.98 5.42
C SER A 27 6.71 -14.73 4.74
N ASN A 28 6.97 -15.41 3.63
CA ASN A 28 8.24 -15.31 2.91
C ASN A 28 8.19 -14.27 1.76
N LYS A 29 7.08 -13.54 1.65
CA LYS A 29 6.92 -12.51 0.62
C LYS A 29 6.89 -11.13 1.25
N PHE A 30 7.44 -10.18 0.52
CA PHE A 30 7.36 -8.76 0.85
C PHE A 30 5.92 -8.26 0.67
N THR A 31 5.31 -7.76 1.75
CA THR A 31 3.90 -7.37 1.77
C THR A 31 3.75 -5.86 1.55
N ILE A 32 3.08 -5.49 0.46
CA ILE A 32 2.80 -4.11 0.09
C ILE A 32 1.33 -3.80 0.39
N LEU A 33 1.05 -2.86 1.26
CA LEU A 33 -0.31 -2.48 1.63
C LEU A 33 -0.70 -1.13 1.02
N MET A 34 -1.80 -1.10 0.27
CA MET A 34 -2.43 0.13 -0.20
C MET A 34 -3.82 0.28 0.40
N PRO A 35 -3.97 1.00 1.54
CA PRO A 35 -5.26 1.24 2.15
C PRO A 35 -5.98 2.43 1.51
N GLY A 36 -7.27 2.27 1.28
CA GLY A 36 -8.10 3.34 0.74
C GLY A 36 -9.28 2.82 -0.07
N ARG A 37 -10.36 3.58 -0.09
CA ARG A 37 -11.55 3.26 -0.89
C ARG A 37 -11.14 3.06 -2.35
N LEU A 38 -11.78 2.11 -3.04
CA LEU A 38 -11.57 1.91 -4.47
C LEU A 38 -12.26 3.04 -5.25
N THR A 39 -11.50 4.09 -5.50
CA THR A 39 -11.93 5.27 -6.26
C THR A 39 -10.81 5.72 -7.18
N TYR A 40 -11.15 6.26 -8.35
CA TYR A 40 -10.19 6.67 -9.36
C TYR A 40 -9.06 7.56 -8.79
N TRP A 41 -9.42 8.55 -8.00
CA TRP A 41 -8.48 9.52 -7.45
C TRP A 41 -7.50 8.95 -6.40
N LYS A 42 -7.77 7.75 -5.86
CA LYS A 42 -6.83 7.03 -4.97
C LYS A 42 -5.68 6.35 -5.72
N GLY A 43 -5.72 6.29 -7.06
CA GLY A 43 -4.59 5.87 -7.87
C GLY A 43 -4.31 4.38 -7.88
N GLN A 44 -5.29 3.50 -7.57
CA GLN A 44 -5.08 2.05 -7.61
C GLN A 44 -4.61 1.56 -8.97
N GLN A 45 -5.04 2.20 -10.05
CA GLN A 45 -4.56 1.86 -11.38
C GLN A 45 -3.05 2.06 -11.49
N LYS A 46 -2.55 3.23 -11.04
CA LYS A 46 -1.11 3.56 -11.05
C LYS A 46 -0.30 2.63 -10.16
N PHE A 47 -0.88 2.22 -9.06
CA PHE A 47 -0.27 1.21 -8.18
C PHE A 47 -0.13 -0.15 -8.88
N ILE A 48 -1.17 -0.65 -9.56
CA ILE A 48 -1.08 -1.90 -10.34
C ILE A 48 -0.03 -1.79 -11.46
N GLU A 49 -0.03 -0.66 -12.20
CA GLU A 49 0.97 -0.38 -13.24
C GLU A 49 2.40 -0.39 -12.66
N SER A 50 2.62 0.19 -11.48
CA SER A 50 3.93 0.21 -10.82
C SER A 50 4.40 -1.17 -10.36
N LEU A 51 3.49 -2.06 -9.94
CA LEU A 51 3.83 -3.44 -9.59
C LEU A 51 4.26 -4.25 -10.81
N ASN A 52 3.65 -4.01 -11.97
CA ASN A 52 4.11 -4.62 -13.22
C ASN A 52 5.52 -4.13 -13.59
N ILE A 53 5.77 -2.83 -13.49
CA ILE A 53 7.10 -2.24 -13.74
C ILE A 53 8.14 -2.78 -12.74
N LEU A 54 7.77 -3.00 -11.48
CA LEU A 54 8.65 -3.60 -10.48
C LEU A 54 9.13 -5.00 -10.89
N ILE A 55 8.29 -5.77 -11.56
CA ILE A 55 8.67 -7.08 -12.13
C ILE A 55 9.52 -6.91 -13.39
N GLU A 56 9.08 -6.10 -14.34
CA GLU A 56 9.71 -5.99 -15.66
C GLU A 56 11.06 -5.28 -15.61
N ASP A 57 11.15 -4.14 -14.92
CA ASP A 57 12.36 -3.29 -14.93
C ASP A 57 13.33 -3.65 -13.79
N TYR A 58 12.84 -4.23 -12.66
CA TYR A 58 13.67 -4.53 -11.48
C TYR A 58 13.80 -6.02 -11.18
N ASN A 59 13.13 -6.90 -11.96
CA ASN A 59 13.12 -8.36 -11.76
C ASN A 59 12.68 -8.80 -10.34
N TYR A 60 11.93 -7.95 -9.61
CA TYR A 60 11.49 -8.28 -8.27
C TYR A 60 10.10 -8.93 -8.29
N THR A 61 10.07 -10.21 -8.00
CA THR A 61 8.84 -11.03 -8.05
C THR A 61 8.38 -11.54 -6.69
N ASN A 62 9.21 -11.41 -5.63
CA ASN A 62 8.92 -11.98 -4.32
C ASN A 62 8.10 -11.03 -3.44
N PHE A 63 6.94 -10.61 -3.94
CA PHE A 63 6.01 -9.77 -3.19
C PHE A 63 4.56 -10.25 -3.30
N GLU A 64 3.73 -9.75 -2.39
CA GLU A 64 2.28 -9.72 -2.51
C GLU A 64 1.76 -8.33 -2.13
N ALA A 65 0.68 -7.91 -2.77
CA ALA A 65 0.11 -6.58 -2.58
C ALA A 65 -1.35 -6.68 -2.14
N ILE A 66 -1.74 -5.83 -1.21
CA ILE A 66 -3.08 -5.78 -0.66
C ILE A 66 -3.69 -4.41 -1.00
N MET A 67 -4.75 -4.41 -1.78
CA MET A 67 -5.62 -3.25 -1.93
C MET A 67 -6.75 -3.36 -0.91
N LEU A 68 -6.64 -2.60 0.18
CA LEU A 68 -7.56 -2.66 1.31
C LEU A 68 -8.54 -1.49 1.27
N GLY A 69 -9.80 -1.78 0.92
CA GLY A 69 -10.87 -0.79 0.95
C GLY A 69 -12.07 -1.18 0.11
N SER A 70 -13.24 -0.70 0.52
CA SER A 70 -14.49 -0.95 -0.17
C SER A 70 -14.58 -0.16 -1.48
N ASP A 71 -15.26 -0.73 -2.47
CA ASP A 71 -15.66 -0.05 -3.69
C ASP A 71 -16.88 0.87 -3.48
N GLN A 72 -17.57 0.73 -2.36
CA GLN A 72 -18.78 1.50 -2.04
C GLN A 72 -19.81 1.48 -3.19
N GLY A 73 -19.99 0.33 -3.84
CA GLY A 73 -20.88 0.15 -4.97
C GLY A 73 -20.32 0.63 -6.34
N ARG A 74 -19.06 1.07 -6.39
CA ARG A 74 -18.38 1.44 -7.65
C ARG A 74 -17.86 0.22 -8.39
N THR A 75 -18.76 -0.72 -8.68
CA THR A 75 -18.43 -2.03 -9.27
C THR A 75 -17.72 -1.91 -10.62
N VAL A 76 -18.04 -0.89 -11.42
CA VAL A 76 -17.40 -0.64 -12.73
C VAL A 76 -15.92 -0.35 -12.56
N TYR A 77 -15.54 0.49 -11.60
CA TYR A 77 -14.14 0.79 -11.34
C TYR A 77 -13.39 -0.43 -10.80
N LYS A 78 -14.00 -1.18 -9.88
CA LYS A 78 -13.41 -2.42 -9.36
C LYS A 78 -13.17 -3.44 -10.47
N LYS A 79 -14.14 -3.65 -11.38
CA LYS A 79 -13.97 -4.52 -12.56
C LYS A 79 -12.81 -4.07 -13.44
N LYS A 80 -12.68 -2.75 -13.68
CA LYS A 80 -11.56 -2.19 -14.44
C LYS A 80 -10.20 -2.54 -13.80
N LEU A 81 -10.10 -2.46 -12.48
CA LEU A 81 -8.88 -2.83 -11.74
C LEU A 81 -8.60 -4.33 -11.85
N ILE A 82 -9.61 -5.19 -11.71
CA ILE A 82 -9.48 -6.65 -11.86
C ILE A 82 -8.98 -6.99 -13.27
N ASN A 83 -9.58 -6.44 -14.31
CA ASN A 83 -9.14 -6.65 -15.68
C ASN A 83 -7.68 -6.20 -15.92
N LEU A 84 -7.25 -5.13 -15.24
CA LEU A 84 -5.87 -4.66 -15.33
C LEU A 84 -4.90 -5.63 -14.63
N VAL A 85 -5.28 -6.16 -13.47
CA VAL A 85 -4.53 -7.20 -12.75
C VAL A 85 -4.38 -8.46 -13.61
N GLU A 86 -5.45 -8.89 -14.29
CA GLU A 86 -5.42 -10.03 -15.21
C GLU A 86 -4.52 -9.77 -16.40
N ARG A 87 -4.62 -8.60 -17.03
CA ARG A 87 -3.78 -8.20 -18.17
C ARG A 87 -2.29 -8.30 -17.86
N TYR A 88 -1.89 -7.92 -16.64
CA TYR A 88 -0.50 -7.98 -16.19
C TYR A 88 -0.14 -9.33 -15.51
N SER A 89 -1.05 -10.31 -15.51
CA SER A 89 -0.84 -11.61 -14.86
C SER A 89 -0.49 -11.52 -13.37
N LEU A 90 -1.05 -10.53 -12.68
CA LEU A 90 -0.80 -10.23 -11.26
C LEU A 90 -1.82 -10.88 -10.30
N ASN A 91 -2.73 -11.73 -10.78
CA ASN A 91 -3.81 -12.37 -10.01
C ASN A 91 -3.33 -13.09 -8.74
N LYS A 92 -2.14 -13.72 -8.81
CA LYS A 92 -1.54 -14.44 -7.67
C LYS A 92 -0.75 -13.53 -6.73
N LYS A 93 -0.60 -12.26 -7.07
CA LYS A 93 0.19 -11.28 -6.33
C LYS A 93 -0.65 -10.19 -5.67
N ILE A 94 -1.81 -9.88 -6.21
CA ILE A 94 -2.67 -8.79 -5.72
C ILE A 94 -3.94 -9.36 -5.10
N LYS A 95 -4.25 -8.90 -3.89
CA LYS A 95 -5.46 -9.25 -3.15
C LYS A 95 -6.33 -8.01 -2.95
N PHE A 96 -7.63 -8.14 -3.22
CA PHE A 96 -8.63 -7.12 -2.93
C PHE A 96 -9.33 -7.47 -1.62
N ILE A 97 -9.11 -6.69 -0.58
CA ILE A 97 -9.73 -6.86 0.74
C ILE A 97 -10.69 -5.70 0.98
N ASN A 98 -11.96 -5.99 1.16
CA ASN A 98 -12.99 -4.95 1.26
C ASN A 98 -12.91 -4.12 2.53
N HIS A 99 -12.60 -4.75 3.67
CA HIS A 99 -12.65 -4.10 4.96
C HIS A 99 -11.75 -4.78 5.98
N CYS A 100 -11.16 -3.98 6.87
CA CYS A 100 -10.51 -4.43 8.09
C CYS A 100 -11.07 -3.62 9.28
N LYS A 101 -11.55 -4.30 10.31
CA LYS A 101 -12.10 -3.65 11.52
C LYS A 101 -11.01 -2.95 12.33
N GLU A 102 -9.87 -3.60 12.48
CA GLU A 102 -8.71 -3.13 13.26
C GLU A 102 -7.60 -2.73 12.28
N MET A 103 -7.65 -1.50 11.77
CA MET A 103 -6.65 -1.00 10.81
C MET A 103 -5.19 -1.14 11.29
N PRO A 104 -4.85 -0.95 12.59
CA PRO A 104 -3.49 -1.21 13.07
C PRO A 104 -3.00 -2.64 12.78
N LEU A 105 -3.87 -3.66 12.82
CA LEU A 105 -3.49 -5.02 12.44
C LEU A 105 -3.15 -5.12 10.95
N ALA A 106 -3.92 -4.45 10.09
CA ALA A 106 -3.62 -4.41 8.66
C ALA A 106 -2.26 -3.75 8.39
N TYR A 107 -1.99 -2.61 9.02
CA TYR A 107 -0.69 -1.95 8.91
C TYR A 107 0.45 -2.82 9.45
N SER A 108 0.23 -3.56 10.53
CA SER A 108 1.27 -4.42 11.12
C SER A 108 1.75 -5.52 10.18
N LEU A 109 0.90 -5.97 9.25
CA LEU A 109 1.24 -7.00 8.25
C LEU A 109 2.10 -6.46 7.10
N ALA A 110 2.14 -5.14 6.90
CA ALA A 110 2.85 -4.53 5.79
C ALA A 110 4.35 -4.39 6.06
N ASP A 111 5.16 -4.64 5.03
CA ASP A 111 6.56 -4.23 4.98
C ASP A 111 6.68 -2.80 4.45
N VAL A 112 5.77 -2.39 3.56
CA VAL A 112 5.63 -1.01 3.09
C VAL A 112 4.17 -0.65 2.87
N VAL A 113 3.84 0.60 3.14
CA VAL A 113 2.51 1.17 2.86
C VAL A 113 2.61 2.12 1.67
N VAL A 114 1.59 2.13 0.81
CA VAL A 114 1.52 3.00 -0.37
C VAL A 114 0.26 3.86 -0.31
N SER A 115 0.41 5.16 -0.59
CA SER A 115 -0.67 6.10 -0.83
C SER A 115 -0.48 6.76 -2.20
N ALA A 116 -1.17 6.24 -3.22
CA ALA A 116 -0.93 6.59 -4.62
C ALA A 116 -1.95 7.62 -5.17
N SER A 117 -2.53 8.46 -4.32
CA SER A 117 -3.55 9.43 -4.74
C SER A 117 -3.07 10.32 -5.88
N ILE A 118 -3.91 10.48 -6.91
CA ILE A 118 -3.65 11.33 -8.08
C ILE A 118 -4.34 12.70 -7.97
N GLU A 119 -5.13 12.89 -6.92
CA GLU A 119 -5.72 14.16 -6.53
C GLU A 119 -5.28 14.53 -5.11
N PRO A 120 -5.24 15.83 -4.75
CA PRO A 120 -4.80 16.26 -3.43
C PRO A 120 -5.69 15.73 -2.32
N GLU A 121 -5.09 15.10 -1.32
CA GLU A 121 -5.75 14.78 -0.06
C GLU A 121 -5.54 15.92 0.95
N ALA A 122 -6.56 16.26 1.71
CA ALA A 122 -6.48 17.36 2.66
C ALA A 122 -5.40 17.13 3.74
N PHE A 123 -5.28 15.90 4.27
CA PHE A 123 -4.35 15.59 5.36
C PHE A 123 -3.40 14.42 5.07
N GLY A 124 -3.80 13.45 4.24
CA GLY A 124 -3.00 12.26 3.99
C GLY A 124 -2.96 11.28 5.19
N ARG A 125 -4.12 10.93 5.74
CA ARG A 125 -4.24 10.07 6.93
C ARG A 125 -3.42 8.78 6.84
N VAL A 126 -3.40 8.14 5.68
CA VAL A 126 -2.65 6.89 5.44
C VAL A 126 -1.17 7.07 5.78
N ALA A 127 -0.58 8.22 5.42
CA ALA A 127 0.82 8.49 5.71
C ALA A 127 1.10 8.57 7.22
N VAL A 128 0.27 9.29 7.95
CA VAL A 128 0.44 9.46 9.40
C VAL A 128 0.14 8.16 10.15
N GLU A 129 -0.86 7.39 9.73
CA GLU A 129 -1.18 6.07 10.29
C GLU A 129 -0.02 5.09 10.09
N ALA A 130 0.56 5.02 8.88
CA ALA A 130 1.71 4.17 8.59
C ALA A 130 2.94 4.55 9.44
N GLN A 131 3.26 5.85 9.52
CA GLN A 131 4.38 6.34 10.33
C GLN A 131 4.18 6.03 11.83
N SER A 132 2.96 6.20 12.35
CA SER A 132 2.62 5.86 13.74
C SER A 132 2.78 4.35 14.02
N MET A 133 2.53 3.52 13.02
CA MET A 133 2.76 2.07 13.06
C MET A 133 4.21 1.68 12.75
N SER A 134 5.13 2.63 12.67
CA SER A 134 6.54 2.41 12.32
C SER A 134 6.73 1.66 10.99
N LYS A 135 5.84 1.94 10.02
CA LYS A 135 5.91 1.32 8.69
C LYS A 135 6.44 2.31 7.66
N PRO A 136 7.39 1.87 6.80
CA PRO A 136 7.77 2.67 5.65
C PRO A 136 6.55 3.08 4.84
N ILE A 137 6.48 4.35 4.43
CA ILE A 137 5.41 4.89 3.60
C ILE A 137 5.97 5.45 2.30
N ILE A 138 5.36 5.10 1.19
CA ILE A 138 5.57 5.72 -0.11
C ILE A 138 4.29 6.45 -0.48
N ALA A 139 4.35 7.75 -0.69
CA ALA A 139 3.17 8.53 -1.05
C ALA A 139 3.43 9.45 -2.25
N SER A 140 2.36 9.75 -2.98
CA SER A 140 2.40 10.77 -4.01
C SER A 140 2.76 12.13 -3.42
N ASN A 141 3.66 12.85 -4.08
CA ASN A 141 4.07 14.22 -3.69
C ASN A 141 2.96 15.22 -4.00
N LEU A 142 1.83 15.10 -3.28
CA LEU A 142 0.59 15.83 -3.55
C LEU A 142 -0.21 16.03 -2.27
N GLY A 143 -0.83 17.22 -2.12
CA GLY A 143 -1.69 17.53 -0.98
C GLY A 143 -1.01 17.34 0.37
N GLY A 144 -1.74 16.88 1.38
CA GLY A 144 -1.26 16.71 2.76
C GLY A 144 -0.09 15.74 2.94
N SER A 145 0.18 14.84 2.00
CA SER A 145 1.37 13.98 2.06
C SER A 145 2.67 14.78 2.05
N LYS A 146 2.69 15.94 1.39
CA LYS A 146 3.86 16.85 1.36
C LYS A 146 4.17 17.47 2.71
N GLU A 147 3.16 17.59 3.57
CA GLU A 147 3.28 18.18 4.89
C GLU A 147 3.55 17.13 5.98
N THR A 148 3.04 15.91 5.76
CA THR A 148 3.11 14.83 6.74
C THR A 148 4.30 13.90 6.58
N ILE A 149 5.02 13.96 5.45
CA ILE A 149 6.18 13.12 5.15
C ILE A 149 7.44 13.99 4.97
N LEU A 150 8.45 13.74 5.78
CA LEU A 150 9.81 14.21 5.54
C LEU A 150 10.48 13.26 4.55
N ASN A 151 10.56 13.67 3.28
CA ASN A 151 11.05 12.82 2.20
C ASN A 151 12.43 12.24 2.50
N LYS A 152 12.58 10.92 2.30
CA LYS A 152 13.77 10.10 2.61
C LYS A 152 14.17 10.05 4.10
N LYS A 153 13.32 10.54 5.00
CA LYS A 153 13.52 10.47 6.47
C LYS A 153 12.41 9.70 7.15
N SER A 154 11.16 10.17 7.01
CA SER A 154 10.00 9.49 7.58
C SER A 154 9.15 8.74 6.53
N GLY A 155 9.56 8.76 5.27
CA GLY A 155 8.92 8.10 4.14
C GLY A 155 9.47 8.60 2.82
N PHE A 156 8.87 8.15 1.72
CA PHE A 156 9.28 8.51 0.37
C PHE A 156 8.14 9.22 -0.35
N LEU A 157 8.47 10.36 -0.95
CA LEU A 157 7.57 11.08 -1.83
C LEU A 157 7.99 10.85 -3.29
N TYR A 158 7.06 10.41 -4.12
CA TYR A 158 7.27 10.24 -5.55
C TYR A 158 6.39 11.18 -6.37
N LYS A 159 6.77 11.44 -7.61
CA LYS A 159 5.96 12.27 -8.53
C LYS A 159 4.61 11.59 -8.78
N PHE A 160 3.52 12.27 -8.39
CA PHE A 160 2.18 11.71 -8.53
C PHE A 160 1.83 11.38 -10.00
N ASP A 161 0.91 10.45 -10.19
CA ASP A 161 0.47 9.95 -11.49
C ASP A 161 1.61 9.34 -12.36
N ASP A 162 2.74 8.96 -11.71
CA ASP A 162 3.88 8.37 -12.40
C ASP A 162 4.18 6.97 -11.81
N PRO A 163 3.73 5.88 -12.48
CA PRO A 163 3.95 4.52 -12.00
C PRO A 163 5.41 4.08 -12.02
N ARG A 164 6.27 4.69 -12.86
CA ARG A 164 7.71 4.38 -12.90
C ARG A 164 8.41 4.93 -11.65
N GLU A 165 8.09 6.15 -11.24
CA GLU A 165 8.62 6.74 -10.01
C GLU A 165 8.11 6.00 -8.76
N LEU A 166 6.86 5.51 -8.77
CA LEU A 166 6.36 4.65 -7.71
C LEU A 166 7.10 3.31 -7.65
N ALA A 167 7.31 2.64 -8.80
CA ALA A 167 8.06 1.39 -8.88
C ALA A 167 9.52 1.56 -8.40
N LYS A 168 10.18 2.65 -8.78
CA LYS A 168 11.52 3.01 -8.31
C LYS A 168 11.56 3.20 -6.80
N SER A 169 10.56 3.88 -6.23
CA SER A 169 10.45 4.07 -4.77
C SER A 169 10.21 2.74 -4.04
N LEU A 170 9.37 1.86 -4.60
CA LEU A 170 9.16 0.50 -4.08
C LEU A 170 10.47 -0.29 -4.09
N ASN A 171 11.19 -0.31 -5.20
CA ASN A 171 12.48 -1.00 -5.28
C ASN A 171 13.48 -0.44 -4.26
N THR A 172 13.54 0.87 -4.08
CA THR A 172 14.41 1.48 -3.06
C THR A 172 14.08 0.99 -1.65
N VAL A 173 12.79 0.96 -1.27
CA VAL A 173 12.37 0.49 0.06
C VAL A 173 12.67 -1.00 0.24
N ILE A 174 12.44 -1.81 -0.79
CA ILE A 174 12.74 -3.25 -0.77
C ILE A 174 14.23 -3.49 -0.50
N GLN A 175 15.12 -2.77 -1.18
CA GLN A 175 16.57 -2.90 -0.96
C GLN A 175 16.95 -2.52 0.48
N LEU A 176 16.41 -1.40 1.01
CA LEU A 176 16.69 -0.94 2.37
C LEU A 176 16.17 -1.89 3.48
N THR A 177 15.20 -2.74 3.18
CA THR A 177 14.66 -3.70 4.14
C THR A 177 15.33 -5.08 4.10
N GLN A 178 16.21 -5.30 3.11
CA GLN A 178 16.99 -6.53 2.96
C GLN A 178 18.43 -6.40 3.49
N GLU A 179 18.87 -5.18 3.77
CA GLU A 179 20.12 -4.88 4.47
C GLU A 179 19.94 -4.97 6.00
#